data_1172390d4933441754efcb4bb16008fe
#
_entry.id   1172390d4933441754efcb4bb16008fe
#
_cell.length_a   1.000
_cell.length_b   1.000
_cell.length_c   1.000
_cell.angle_alpha   90.00
_cell.angle_beta   90.00
_cell.angle_gamma   90.00
#
_symmetry.space_group_name_H-M   'P 1'
#
loop_
_entity.id
_entity.type
_entity.pdbx_description
1 polymer ?
#
loop_
_entity_poly.entity_id
_entity_poly.type
_entity_poly.pdbx_seq_one_letter_code
_entity_poly.pdbx_strand_id
1 'polypeptide(L)'
;MVLPTLHTTATEPSDTWISNEYLPYIKEISNEYHICPEMVMAIIEHESSGQADVENGGCKGLMQIYEKYHRDRMERLGVEDLYDPYGNILVGRDYLAELFEKYEGGMSTVLMIYSGKSDALTRTYENRTEYAKSIMNRTVELERLHEETESDFG
;
A
#
# COMPACT_ATOMS: atom_id res chain seq x y z
N MET A 1 -42.13 8.43 13.09
CA MET A 1 -41.16 7.55 12.46
C MET A 1 -39.90 8.36 12.19
N VAL A 2 -38.90 8.11 13.00
CA VAL A 2 -37.62 8.73 12.79
C VAL A 2 -36.96 8.02 11.61
N LEU A 3 -36.92 8.69 10.47
CA LEU A 3 -36.01 8.26 9.42
C LEU A 3 -34.63 8.15 10.05
N PRO A 4 -33.94 7.04 9.83
CA PRO A 4 -32.52 7.04 10.13
C PRO A 4 -32.01 8.25 9.39
N THR A 5 -31.55 9.21 10.10
CA THR A 5 -30.66 10.19 9.54
C THR A 5 -29.63 9.34 8.84
N LEU A 6 -29.75 9.31 7.52
CA LEU A 6 -28.56 9.06 6.76
C LEU A 6 -27.57 10.05 7.33
N HIS A 7 -26.78 9.57 8.27
CA HIS A 7 -25.49 10.12 8.37
C HIS A 7 -24.84 9.76 7.03
N THR A 8 -25.14 10.56 6.04
CA THR A 8 -24.05 11.04 5.25
C THR A 8 -23.10 11.53 6.29
N THR A 9 -22.35 10.62 6.84
CA THR A 9 -21.12 10.95 7.45
C THR A 9 -20.55 11.91 6.44
N ALA A 10 -20.66 13.21 6.78
CA ALA A 10 -19.86 14.17 6.08
C ALA A 10 -18.56 13.43 5.93
N THR A 11 -18.27 12.98 4.70
CA THR A 11 -17.08 12.23 4.45
C THR A 11 -16.04 13.09 5.06
N GLU A 12 -15.55 12.67 6.22
CA GLU A 12 -14.31 13.21 6.75
C GLU A 12 -13.42 13.23 5.53
N PRO A 13 -12.81 14.37 5.17
CA PRO A 13 -11.98 14.41 4.00
C PRO A 13 -11.09 13.20 4.09
N SER A 14 -11.27 12.27 3.17
CA SER A 14 -10.58 10.99 3.29
C SER A 14 -9.11 11.33 3.39
N ASP A 15 -8.49 10.95 4.48
CA ASP A 15 -7.07 11.18 4.74
C ASP A 15 -6.21 10.61 3.61
N THR A 16 -6.83 9.84 2.74
CA THR A 16 -6.21 9.15 1.61
C THR A 16 -7.08 9.25 0.35
N TRP A 17 -6.45 9.20 -0.81
CA TRP A 17 -7.11 9.12 -2.12
C TRP A 17 -7.61 7.72 -2.47
N ILE A 18 -7.41 6.77 -1.56
CA ILE A 18 -7.85 5.40 -1.75
C ILE A 18 -9.34 5.31 -1.43
N SER A 19 -10.10 4.60 -2.27
CA SER A 19 -11.51 4.34 -2.01
C SER A 19 -11.69 3.67 -0.65
N ASN A 20 -12.66 4.16 0.13
CA ASN A 20 -13.02 3.59 1.42
C ASN A 20 -13.41 2.10 1.34
N GLU A 21 -13.80 1.65 0.19
CA GLU A 21 -14.12 0.25 -0.10
C GLU A 21 -12.92 -0.68 0.09
N TYR A 22 -11.69 -0.22 -0.18
CA TYR A 22 -10.48 -1.04 -0.07
C TYR A 22 -9.82 -0.99 1.31
N LEU A 23 -10.11 0.01 2.11
CA LEU A 23 -9.40 0.24 3.37
C LEU A 23 -9.54 -0.92 4.37
N PRO A 24 -10.74 -1.51 4.60
CA PRO A 24 -10.84 -2.65 5.49
C PRO A 24 -10.02 -3.86 5.03
N TYR A 25 -10.01 -4.11 3.73
CA TYR A 25 -9.23 -5.20 3.13
C TYR A 25 -7.73 -4.98 3.30
N ILE A 26 -7.25 -3.76 3.04
CA ILE A 26 -5.83 -3.41 3.24
C ILE A 26 -5.42 -3.66 4.70
N LYS A 27 -6.23 -3.24 5.64
CA LYS A 27 -5.97 -3.44 7.09
C LYS A 27 -5.92 -4.93 7.44
N GLU A 28 -6.90 -5.71 7.00
CA GLU A 28 -6.98 -7.13 7.28
C GLU A 28 -5.75 -7.89 6.78
N ILE A 29 -5.45 -7.80 5.48
CA ILE A 29 -4.35 -8.56 4.90
C ILE A 29 -2.96 -8.06 5.34
N SER A 30 -2.84 -6.79 5.67
CA SER A 30 -1.57 -6.24 6.17
C SER A 30 -1.27 -6.74 7.57
N ASN A 31 -2.28 -6.77 8.45
CA ASN A 31 -2.13 -7.26 9.81
C ASN A 31 -1.75 -8.73 9.90
N GLU A 32 -2.18 -9.58 8.96
CA GLU A 32 -1.81 -10.99 8.89
C GLU A 32 -0.29 -11.22 8.84
N TYR A 33 0.45 -10.30 8.26
CA TYR A 33 1.89 -10.40 8.07
C TYR A 33 2.68 -9.31 8.80
N HIS A 34 2.06 -8.63 9.75
CA HIS A 34 2.67 -7.52 10.51
C HIS A 34 3.21 -6.40 9.61
N ILE A 35 2.55 -6.16 8.50
CA ILE A 35 2.86 -5.04 7.61
C ILE A 35 2.00 -3.85 8.01
N CYS A 36 2.61 -2.68 8.05
CA CYS A 36 1.91 -1.43 8.33
C CYS A 36 0.90 -1.12 7.21
N PRO A 37 -0.42 -1.10 7.50
CA PRO A 37 -1.42 -0.79 6.47
C PRO A 37 -1.21 0.58 5.83
N GLU A 38 -0.78 1.56 6.60
CA GLU A 38 -0.51 2.92 6.13
C GLU A 38 0.62 2.96 5.10
N MET A 39 1.60 2.04 5.21
CA MET A 39 2.64 1.91 4.18
C MET A 39 2.05 1.41 2.86
N VAL A 40 1.16 0.43 2.90
CA VAL A 40 0.46 -0.07 1.71
C VAL A 40 -0.37 1.06 1.07
N MET A 41 -1.09 1.83 1.89
CA MET A 41 -1.86 2.99 1.44
C MET A 41 -0.95 4.04 0.78
N ALA A 42 0.17 4.36 1.39
CA ALA A 42 1.12 5.33 0.86
C ALA A 42 1.71 4.89 -0.49
N ILE A 43 1.99 3.60 -0.65
CA ILE A 43 2.43 3.02 -1.93
C ILE A 43 1.34 3.19 -2.99
N ILE A 44 0.10 2.83 -2.68
CA ILE A 44 -1.03 2.96 -3.62
C ILE A 44 -1.20 4.42 -4.06
N GLU A 45 -1.19 5.36 -3.13
CA GLU A 45 -1.28 6.79 -3.44
C GLU A 45 -0.17 7.23 -4.41
N HIS A 46 1.06 6.84 -4.12
CA HIS A 46 2.22 7.22 -4.93
C HIS A 46 2.20 6.57 -6.31
N GLU A 47 1.89 5.28 -6.38
CA GLU A 47 1.99 4.49 -7.62
C GLU A 47 0.85 4.76 -8.60
N SER A 48 -0.36 4.90 -8.12
CA SER A 48 -1.56 4.95 -8.97
C SER A 48 -2.51 6.09 -8.67
N SER A 49 -2.25 6.89 -7.63
CA SER A 49 -3.22 7.86 -7.09
C SER A 49 -4.56 7.21 -6.75
N GLY A 50 -4.54 5.94 -6.35
CA GLY A 50 -5.74 5.18 -6.03
C GLY A 50 -6.55 4.67 -7.23
N GLN A 51 -6.00 4.73 -8.43
CA GLN A 51 -6.67 4.29 -9.66
C GLN A 51 -6.31 2.84 -10.00
N ALA A 52 -7.33 1.97 -10.09
CA ALA A 52 -7.13 0.55 -10.32
C ALA A 52 -6.79 0.18 -11.77
N ASP A 53 -7.09 1.04 -12.73
CA ASP A 53 -7.01 0.78 -14.16
C ASP A 53 -5.79 1.38 -14.86
N VAL A 54 -4.84 1.92 -14.10
CA VAL A 54 -3.64 2.55 -14.69
C VAL A 54 -2.54 1.54 -15.01
N GLU A 55 -1.85 1.80 -16.09
CA GLU A 55 -0.65 1.06 -16.50
C GLU A 55 0.46 2.05 -16.84
N ASN A 56 1.67 1.76 -16.33
CA ASN A 56 2.86 2.54 -16.65
C ASN A 56 4.04 1.60 -16.87
N GLY A 57 4.55 1.54 -18.09
CA GLY A 57 5.75 0.74 -18.41
C GLY A 57 5.59 -0.75 -18.12
N GLY A 58 4.40 -1.30 -18.22
CA GLY A 58 4.09 -2.69 -17.90
C GLY A 58 3.70 -2.96 -16.45
N CYS A 59 3.79 -1.95 -15.58
CA CYS A 59 3.29 -2.02 -14.21
C CYS A 59 1.81 -1.69 -14.17
N LYS A 60 1.01 -2.49 -13.47
CA LYS A 60 -0.45 -2.45 -13.53
C LYS A 60 -1.10 -2.20 -12.16
N GLY A 61 -2.16 -1.41 -12.18
CA GLY A 61 -3.12 -1.28 -11.10
C GLY A 61 -2.64 -0.48 -9.89
N LEU A 62 -3.33 -0.66 -8.79
CA LEU A 62 -3.17 0.17 -7.58
C LEU A 62 -1.73 0.24 -7.05
N MET A 63 -1.04 -0.89 -6.99
CA MET A 63 0.33 -0.97 -6.47
C MET A 63 1.40 -1.06 -7.56
N GLN A 64 1.00 -0.89 -8.83
CA GLN A 64 1.89 -0.92 -10.00
C GLN A 64 2.76 -2.17 -10.03
N ILE A 65 2.11 -3.32 -10.15
CA ILE A 65 2.75 -4.63 -10.18
C ILE A 65 3.19 -4.97 -11.61
N TYR A 66 4.45 -5.37 -11.76
CA TYR A 66 4.98 -5.83 -13.03
C TYR A 66 4.70 -7.34 -13.20
N GLU A 67 3.66 -7.66 -13.94
CA GLU A 67 3.11 -9.02 -14.08
C GLU A 67 4.18 -10.06 -14.41
N LYS A 68 5.08 -9.74 -15.33
CA LYS A 68 6.13 -10.67 -15.79
C LYS A 68 6.99 -11.22 -14.64
N TYR A 69 7.24 -10.41 -13.59
CA TYR A 69 8.05 -10.83 -12.45
C TYR A 69 7.24 -11.49 -11.33
N HIS A 70 5.91 -11.44 -11.42
CA HIS A 70 5.02 -11.88 -10.34
C HIS A 70 4.05 -12.99 -10.76
N ARG A 71 4.27 -13.64 -11.91
CA ARG A 71 3.36 -14.70 -12.40
C ARG A 71 3.21 -15.86 -11.43
N ASP A 72 4.32 -16.37 -10.88
CA ASP A 72 4.27 -17.46 -9.91
C ASP A 72 3.54 -17.04 -8.62
N ARG A 73 3.75 -15.80 -8.20
CA ARG A 73 3.05 -15.21 -7.05
C ARG A 73 1.56 -15.12 -7.31
N MET A 74 1.18 -14.62 -8.46
CA MET A 74 -0.23 -14.50 -8.88
C MET A 74 -0.91 -15.87 -8.93
N GLU A 75 -0.26 -16.85 -9.49
CA GLU A 75 -0.78 -18.23 -9.57
C GLU A 75 -1.00 -18.81 -8.16
N ARG A 76 -0.01 -18.69 -7.27
CA ARG A 76 -0.10 -19.15 -5.89
C ARG A 76 -1.24 -18.50 -5.11
N LEU A 77 -1.48 -17.21 -5.36
CA LEU A 77 -2.52 -16.43 -4.69
C LEU A 77 -3.89 -16.50 -5.38
N GLY A 78 -3.98 -17.13 -6.54
CA GLY A 78 -5.23 -17.21 -7.29
C GLY A 78 -5.64 -15.90 -7.95
N VAL A 79 -4.69 -15.02 -8.25
CA VAL A 79 -4.93 -13.71 -8.89
C VAL A 79 -4.66 -13.83 -10.38
N GLU A 80 -5.69 -13.60 -11.20
CA GLU A 80 -5.58 -13.67 -12.66
C GLU A 80 -5.47 -12.30 -13.34
N ASP A 81 -6.01 -11.27 -12.70
CA ASP A 81 -6.10 -9.91 -13.26
C ASP A 81 -5.57 -8.87 -12.27
N LEU A 82 -4.48 -8.20 -12.64
CA LEU A 82 -3.88 -7.13 -11.82
C LEU A 82 -4.66 -5.81 -11.85
N TYR A 83 -5.67 -5.69 -12.72
CA TYR A 83 -6.60 -4.56 -12.66
C TYR A 83 -7.75 -4.80 -11.68
N ASP A 84 -7.94 -6.04 -11.20
CA ASP A 84 -8.78 -6.29 -10.04
C ASP A 84 -8.12 -5.67 -8.81
N PRO A 85 -8.75 -4.66 -8.17
CA PRO A 85 -8.11 -3.95 -7.07
C PRO A 85 -7.73 -4.84 -5.89
N TYR A 86 -8.57 -5.78 -5.53
CA TYR A 86 -8.29 -6.70 -4.42
C TYR A 86 -7.14 -7.65 -4.74
N GLY A 87 -7.13 -8.19 -5.95
CA GLY A 87 -6.04 -9.04 -6.42
C GLY A 87 -4.71 -8.30 -6.47
N ASN A 88 -4.73 -7.07 -6.95
CA ASN A 88 -3.54 -6.22 -7.03
C ASN A 88 -2.94 -5.94 -5.63
N ILE A 89 -3.79 -5.55 -4.69
CA ILE A 89 -3.38 -5.28 -3.30
C ILE A 89 -2.81 -6.55 -2.65
N LEU A 90 -3.45 -7.70 -2.88
CA LEU A 90 -2.99 -8.98 -2.34
C LEU A 90 -1.59 -9.35 -2.85
N VAL A 91 -1.36 -9.21 -4.14
CA VAL A 91 -0.04 -9.48 -4.76
C VAL A 91 1.02 -8.52 -4.23
N GLY A 92 0.71 -7.23 -4.17
CA GLY A 92 1.64 -6.22 -3.65
C GLY A 92 2.00 -6.45 -2.19
N ARG A 93 1.01 -6.75 -1.34
CA ARG A 93 1.24 -7.06 0.07
C ARG A 93 2.09 -8.33 0.25
N ASP A 94 1.80 -9.38 -0.52
CA ASP A 94 2.59 -10.62 -0.48
C ASP A 94 4.05 -10.36 -0.88
N TYR A 95 4.28 -9.53 -1.89
CA TYR A 95 5.62 -9.13 -2.30
C TYR A 95 6.35 -8.36 -1.20
N LEU A 96 5.69 -7.40 -0.57
CA LEU A 96 6.27 -6.66 0.57
C LEU A 96 6.62 -7.59 1.72
N ALA A 97 5.75 -8.54 2.05
CA ALA A 97 6.00 -9.53 3.12
C ALA A 97 7.26 -10.36 2.83
N GLU A 98 7.42 -10.82 1.60
CA GLU A 98 8.65 -11.53 1.18
C GLU A 98 9.88 -10.65 1.31
N LEU A 99 9.81 -9.38 0.91
CA LEU A 99 10.94 -8.47 1.00
C LEU A 99 11.35 -8.20 2.45
N PHE A 100 10.39 -8.00 3.36
CA PHE A 100 10.68 -7.83 4.78
C PHE A 100 11.30 -9.09 5.41
N GLU A 101 10.88 -10.27 4.98
CA GLU A 101 11.44 -11.53 5.45
C GLU A 101 12.86 -11.76 4.93
N LYS A 102 13.09 -11.43 3.66
CA LYS A 102 14.34 -11.76 2.95
C LYS A 102 15.48 -10.76 3.23
N TYR A 103 15.16 -9.50 3.43
CA TYR A 103 16.16 -8.44 3.53
C TYR A 103 16.14 -7.74 4.88
N GLU A 104 17.32 -7.47 5.41
CA GLU A 104 17.52 -6.60 6.56
C GLU A 104 17.51 -5.12 6.11
N GLY A 105 17.40 -4.19 7.06
CA GLY A 105 17.42 -2.74 6.76
C GLY A 105 16.07 -2.06 6.86
N GLY A 106 15.02 -2.83 7.17
CA GLY A 106 13.69 -2.27 7.44
C GLY A 106 12.99 -1.66 6.23
N MET A 107 12.07 -0.76 6.51
CA MET A 107 11.16 -0.18 5.51
C MET A 107 11.92 0.53 4.37
N SER A 108 12.97 1.27 4.66
CA SER A 108 13.71 2.01 3.62
C SER A 108 14.30 1.09 2.56
N THR A 109 14.93 0.00 2.99
CA THR A 109 15.51 -1.00 2.09
C THR A 109 14.43 -1.71 1.27
N VAL A 110 13.36 -2.15 1.92
CA VAL A 110 12.22 -2.80 1.27
C VAL A 110 11.61 -1.90 0.19
N LEU A 111 11.38 -0.64 0.49
CA LEU A 111 10.81 0.32 -0.46
C LEU A 111 11.74 0.57 -1.67
N MET A 112 13.04 0.64 -1.45
CA MET A 112 13.99 0.80 -2.54
C MET A 112 14.01 -0.42 -3.46
N ILE A 113 13.95 -1.63 -2.90
CA ILE A 113 13.86 -2.87 -3.69
C ILE A 113 12.53 -2.92 -4.42
N TYR A 114 11.43 -2.61 -3.74
CA TYR A 114 10.09 -2.57 -4.35
C TYR A 114 10.04 -1.66 -5.57
N SER A 115 10.67 -0.50 -5.50
CA SER A 115 10.74 0.45 -6.61
C SER A 115 11.71 0.05 -7.73
N GLY A 116 12.42 -1.07 -7.60
CA GLY A 116 13.37 -1.55 -8.60
C GLY A 116 14.73 -0.86 -8.57
N LYS A 117 15.12 -0.25 -7.46
CA LYS A 117 16.42 0.43 -7.35
C LYS A 117 17.55 -0.60 -7.29
N SER A 118 18.42 -0.62 -8.29
CA SER A 118 19.46 -1.64 -8.44
C SER A 118 20.53 -1.63 -7.35
N ASP A 119 20.78 -0.49 -6.73
CA ASP A 119 21.76 -0.32 -5.65
C ASP A 119 21.11 -0.27 -4.24
N ALA A 120 19.88 -0.73 -4.11
CA ALA A 120 19.11 -0.66 -2.86
C ALA A 120 19.85 -1.27 -1.66
N LEU A 121 20.53 -2.40 -1.86
CA LEU A 121 21.22 -3.13 -0.79
C LEU A 121 22.50 -2.45 -0.30
N THR A 122 23.03 -1.52 -1.07
CA THR A 122 24.26 -0.78 -0.72
C THR A 122 23.98 0.61 -0.17
N ARG A 123 22.73 1.05 -0.21
CA ARG A 123 22.33 2.36 0.32
C ARG A 123 22.07 2.29 1.83
N THR A 124 22.42 3.37 2.51
CA THR A 124 22.10 3.55 3.93
C THR A 124 20.74 4.24 4.08
N TYR A 125 20.24 4.27 5.32
CA TYR A 125 19.01 5.00 5.65
C TYR A 125 19.12 6.49 5.27
N GLU A 126 20.24 7.12 5.56
CA GLU A 126 20.48 8.53 5.26
C GLU A 126 20.54 8.80 3.75
N ASN A 127 20.98 7.80 3.00
CA ASN A 127 21.14 7.89 1.53
C ASN A 127 20.03 7.15 0.78
N ARG A 128 18.87 6.99 1.39
CA ARG A 128 17.72 6.37 0.75
C ARG A 128 17.18 7.23 -0.40
N THR A 129 16.48 6.57 -1.33
CA THR A 129 15.92 7.24 -2.50
C THR A 129 14.78 8.21 -2.13
N GLU A 130 14.48 9.15 -3.03
CA GLU A 130 13.33 10.05 -2.87
C GLU A 130 12.01 9.27 -2.80
N TYR A 131 11.90 8.18 -3.56
CA TYR A 131 10.75 7.27 -3.46
C TYR A 131 10.56 6.75 -2.03
N ALA A 132 11.62 6.18 -1.45
CA ALA A 132 11.56 5.66 -0.09
C ALA A 132 11.22 6.76 0.93
N LYS A 133 11.84 7.93 0.82
CA LYS A 133 11.54 9.08 1.68
C LYS A 133 10.09 9.50 1.60
N SER A 134 9.56 9.63 0.38
CA SER A 134 8.16 10.04 0.17
C SER A 134 7.16 9.06 0.78
N ILE A 135 7.36 7.76 0.55
CA ILE A 135 6.48 6.72 1.11
C ILE A 135 6.58 6.71 2.64
N MET A 136 7.78 6.77 3.20
CA MET A 136 7.98 6.74 4.65
C MET A 136 7.35 7.96 5.33
N ASN A 137 7.53 9.14 4.77
CA ASN A 137 6.93 10.37 5.30
C ASN A 137 5.39 10.31 5.25
N ARG A 138 4.84 9.83 4.14
CA ARG A 138 3.38 9.68 4.01
C ARG A 138 2.83 8.62 4.96
N THR A 139 3.56 7.53 5.15
CA THR A 139 3.19 6.47 6.10
C THR A 139 3.05 7.04 7.52
N VAL A 140 4.03 7.80 7.97
CA VAL A 140 4.01 8.44 9.30
C VAL A 140 2.84 9.42 9.42
N GLU A 141 2.59 10.22 8.39
CA GLU A 141 1.47 11.15 8.37
C GLU A 141 0.12 10.43 8.48
N LEU A 142 -0.09 9.34 7.71
CA LEU A 142 -1.31 8.54 7.77
C LEU A 142 -1.49 7.86 9.13
N GLU A 143 -0.43 7.31 9.71
CA GLU A 143 -0.47 6.74 11.06
C GLU A 143 -0.92 7.78 12.09
N ARG A 144 -0.35 8.98 12.03
CA ARG A 144 -0.71 10.08 12.93
C ARG A 144 -2.19 10.46 12.79
N LEU A 145 -2.68 10.60 11.58
CA LEU A 145 -4.08 10.93 11.30
C LEU A 145 -5.04 9.84 11.81
N HIS A 146 -4.67 8.59 11.66
CA HIS A 146 -5.47 7.46 12.14
C HIS A 146 -5.48 7.39 13.69
N GLU A 147 -4.37 7.67 14.34
CA GLU A 147 -4.30 7.73 15.82
C GLU A 147 -5.15 8.87 16.37
N GLU A 148 -5.14 10.04 15.76
CA GLU A 148 -5.98 11.18 16.14
C GLU A 148 -7.47 10.83 16.02
N THR A 149 -7.88 10.15 14.96
CA THR A 149 -9.26 9.72 14.74
C THR A 149 -9.71 8.69 15.77
N GLU A 150 -8.85 7.74 16.14
CA GLU A 150 -9.14 6.73 17.16
C GLU A 150 -9.25 7.36 18.55
N SER A 151 -8.42 8.36 18.87
CA SER A 151 -8.45 9.04 20.18
C SER A 151 -9.70 9.88 20.38
N ASP A 152 -10.32 10.40 19.33
CA ASP A 152 -11.56 11.17 19.38
C ASP A 152 -12.80 10.29 19.67
N PHE A 153 -12.67 8.97 19.51
CA PHE A 153 -13.71 7.98 19.75
C PHE A 153 -13.46 7.10 21.00
N GLY A 154 -12.36 7.36 21.69
CA GLY A 154 -11.95 6.61 22.88
C GLY A 154 -12.61 7.07 24.18
#